data_d62d8bee03594c0388a7e23b8338823b
#
_entry.id   d62d8bee03594c0388a7e23b8338823b
#
_cell.length_a   1.000
_cell.length_b   1.000
_cell.length_c   1.000
_cell.angle_alpha   90.00
_cell.angle_beta   90.00
_cell.angle_gamma   90.00
#
_symmetry.space_group_name_H-M   'P 1'
#
loop_
_entity.id
_entity.type
_entity.pdbx_description
1 polymer ?
#
loop_
_entity_poly.entity_id
_entity_poly.type
_entity_poly.pdbx_seq_one_letter_code
_entity_poly.pdbx_strand_id
1 'polypeptide(L)'
;MRSTHISLFPSLLLLTSSFSSAFYLPGVAPTSYEEEQIVPLYVNHLTPGLTEHDDQLHSVFSYDYYHPAFHFCRPASGPKDVRESLGSIVFGDRIRTSPFELRMAKNETCKAVCGGVIFDGRSAKFTNRRIAQGYYINWLVDGLPAAQSIIERFTGERFYNPGFTLGTITDEAELELNNHYDIFIDYHPVWLSSTQKYRVIGVLVQPESRGMSKVLDNEMVDCGESGPPLLLNEHADTSVTWTYSVYWREVPTAWATRWDKYLHVYDPKIHWFSLINSAVFVVFLVGMVSVILLRALRKDIARYNRLDSVRLDDLDGTSAAVEDGIQEDSGWKLVHGDVFRCPKSPLLLSILLGNGTQIFVMTGLTVGMSMSFIRPLVLRALLILL
;
A
#
# COMPACT_ATOMS: atom_id res chain seq x y z
N MET A 1 53.95 -4.51 30.67
CA MET A 1 53.60 -4.67 29.24
C MET A 1 52.18 -4.12 29.05
N ARG A 2 52.05 -2.88 28.58
CA ARG A 2 50.76 -2.21 28.32
C ARG A 2 50.35 -2.53 26.87
N SER A 3 49.22 -3.20 26.70
CA SER A 3 48.64 -3.55 25.42
C SER A 3 48.02 -2.33 24.76
N THR A 4 48.57 -1.93 23.60
CA THR A 4 48.09 -0.85 22.74
C THR A 4 47.19 -1.41 21.63
N HIS A 5 45.97 -1.86 21.96
CA HIS A 5 45.03 -2.45 20.95
C HIS A 5 43.68 -1.72 20.80
N ILE A 6 43.64 -0.40 21.01
CA ILE A 6 42.32 0.34 20.96
C ILE A 6 42.22 1.36 19.82
N SER A 7 43.06 1.39 18.81
CA SER A 7 42.98 2.46 17.79
C SER A 7 42.65 2.03 16.35
N LEU A 8 42.40 0.74 16.10
CA LEU A 8 42.12 0.27 14.72
C LEU A 8 40.62 0.22 14.35
N PHE A 9 39.71 0.17 15.32
CA PHE A 9 38.30 0.07 15.09
C PHE A 9 37.62 1.31 14.47
N PRO A 10 37.93 2.57 14.87
CA PRO A 10 37.27 3.73 14.27
C PRO A 10 37.73 4.01 12.83
N SER A 11 38.96 3.63 12.47
CA SER A 11 39.50 3.84 11.11
C SER A 11 38.89 2.87 10.09
N LEU A 12 38.51 1.67 10.51
CA LEU A 12 37.85 0.67 9.65
C LEU A 12 36.40 1.07 9.36
N LEU A 13 35.71 1.71 10.30
CA LEU A 13 34.35 2.21 10.13
C LEU A 13 34.26 3.41 9.16
N LEU A 14 35.29 4.23 9.08
CA LEU A 14 35.38 5.37 8.17
C LEU A 14 35.72 4.95 6.73
N LEU A 15 36.39 3.80 6.52
CA LEU A 15 36.70 3.28 5.18
C LEU A 15 35.50 2.57 4.53
N THR A 16 34.51 2.11 5.28
CA THR A 16 33.30 1.47 4.73
C THR A 16 32.20 2.44 4.35
N SER A 17 32.31 3.71 4.73
CA SER A 17 31.30 4.73 4.39
C SER A 17 31.38 5.28 2.96
N SER A 18 32.40 4.91 2.18
CA SER A 18 32.64 5.47 0.84
C SER A 18 31.95 4.71 -0.32
N PHE A 19 31.28 3.61 -0.06
CA PHE A 19 30.57 2.81 -1.06
C PHE A 19 29.11 2.59 -0.71
N SER A 20 28.42 3.61 -0.26
CA SER A 20 26.97 3.58 -0.23
C SER A 20 26.41 3.83 -1.64
N SER A 21 26.50 2.86 -2.51
CA SER A 21 25.62 2.82 -3.67
C SER A 21 24.22 2.53 -3.14
N ALA A 22 23.32 3.52 -3.27
CA ALA A 22 21.93 3.34 -2.91
C ALA A 22 21.36 2.16 -3.72
N PHE A 23 21.18 1.02 -3.07
CA PHE A 23 20.54 -0.15 -3.68
C PHE A 23 19.03 0.06 -3.59
N TYR A 24 18.42 0.30 -4.74
CA TYR A 24 16.97 0.30 -4.86
C TYR A 24 16.46 -1.11 -5.16
N LEU A 25 15.38 -1.48 -4.51
CA LEU A 25 14.66 -2.70 -4.88
C LEU A 25 14.18 -2.60 -6.34
N PRO A 26 14.27 -3.68 -7.14
CA PRO A 26 13.73 -3.69 -8.49
C PRO A 26 12.27 -3.23 -8.51
N GLY A 27 11.94 -2.26 -9.38
CA GLY A 27 10.61 -1.65 -9.47
C GLY A 27 10.35 -0.44 -8.56
N VAL A 28 11.29 -0.09 -7.66
CA VAL A 28 11.19 1.07 -6.76
C VAL A 28 12.17 2.19 -7.15
N ALA A 29 13.11 1.91 -8.05
CA ALA A 29 14.07 2.92 -8.51
C ALA A 29 13.35 4.06 -9.27
N PRO A 30 13.72 5.34 -9.01
CA PRO A 30 13.13 6.44 -9.73
C PRO A 30 13.52 6.42 -11.21
N THR A 31 12.52 6.43 -12.09
CA THR A 31 12.72 6.60 -13.52
C THR A 31 12.86 8.09 -13.84
N SER A 32 13.88 8.46 -14.59
CA SER A 32 14.11 9.84 -15.01
C SER A 32 14.04 9.92 -16.53
N TYR A 33 13.14 10.75 -17.02
CA TYR A 33 12.84 10.92 -18.45
C TYR A 33 13.54 12.15 -19.02
N GLU A 34 13.88 12.11 -20.29
CA GLU A 34 14.31 13.25 -21.09
C GLU A 34 13.08 13.96 -21.69
N GLU A 35 13.27 15.18 -22.15
CA GLU A 35 12.21 15.91 -22.84
C GLU A 35 11.75 15.15 -24.11
N GLU A 36 10.45 15.12 -24.36
CA GLU A 36 9.79 14.35 -25.42
C GLU A 36 9.98 12.82 -25.38
N GLN A 37 10.67 12.28 -24.38
CA GLN A 37 10.77 10.83 -24.20
C GLN A 37 9.39 10.24 -23.90
N ILE A 38 9.12 9.05 -24.47
CA ILE A 38 7.85 8.34 -24.24
C ILE A 38 7.78 7.85 -22.80
N VAL A 39 6.74 8.26 -22.10
CA VAL A 39 6.36 7.77 -20.77
C VAL A 39 5.31 6.68 -20.94
N PRO A 40 5.59 5.44 -20.53
CA PRO A 40 4.65 4.34 -20.76
C PRO A 40 3.41 4.48 -19.88
N LEU A 41 2.24 4.39 -20.50
CA LEU A 41 0.96 4.20 -19.83
C LEU A 41 0.57 2.72 -19.96
N TYR A 42 0.29 2.10 -18.84
CA TYR A 42 -0.18 0.73 -18.77
C TYR A 42 -1.64 0.70 -18.30
N VAL A 43 -2.36 -0.31 -18.73
CA VAL A 43 -3.75 -0.55 -18.34
C VAL A 43 -3.85 -1.79 -17.46
N ASN A 44 -4.70 -1.73 -16.46
CA ASN A 44 -5.00 -2.83 -15.56
C ASN A 44 -6.48 -3.24 -15.72
N HIS A 45 -6.95 -4.14 -14.89
CA HIS A 45 -8.34 -4.60 -14.91
C HIS A 45 -9.33 -3.50 -14.46
N LEU A 46 -10.62 -3.65 -14.82
CA LEU A 46 -11.69 -2.82 -14.30
C LEU A 46 -12.20 -3.42 -12.99
N THR A 47 -12.36 -2.57 -11.97
CA THR A 47 -12.83 -2.96 -10.65
C THR A 47 -14.17 -2.32 -10.32
N PRO A 48 -15.05 -2.99 -9.56
CA PRO A 48 -16.25 -2.33 -9.05
C PRO A 48 -15.88 -1.23 -8.05
N GLY A 49 -16.57 -0.11 -8.08
CA GLY A 49 -16.38 0.98 -7.12
C GLY A 49 -16.85 0.60 -5.73
N LEU A 50 -16.16 1.12 -4.73
CA LEU A 50 -16.61 1.07 -3.34
C LEU A 50 -17.51 2.29 -3.10
N THR A 51 -18.80 2.13 -3.22
CA THR A 51 -19.76 3.17 -2.83
C THR A 51 -20.10 3.00 -1.36
N GLU A 52 -19.80 4.02 -0.57
CA GLU A 52 -19.93 4.04 0.90
C GLU A 52 -21.41 4.09 1.37
N HIS A 53 -22.38 4.23 0.47
CA HIS A 53 -23.74 4.64 0.83
C HIS A 53 -24.88 3.75 0.34
N ASP A 54 -24.59 2.56 -0.23
CA ASP A 54 -25.65 1.71 -0.74
C ASP A 54 -25.58 0.29 -0.15
N ASP A 55 -26.63 -0.13 0.54
CA ASP A 55 -26.84 -1.49 1.08
C ASP A 55 -27.03 -2.55 -0.03
N GLN A 56 -26.81 -2.18 -1.29
CA GLN A 56 -26.93 -3.11 -2.41
C GLN A 56 -25.65 -3.98 -2.53
N LEU A 57 -25.87 -5.24 -2.85
CA LEU A 57 -24.81 -6.19 -3.16
C LEU A 57 -23.99 -5.73 -4.38
N HIS A 58 -22.82 -5.16 -4.11
CA HIS A 58 -21.90 -4.76 -5.17
C HIS A 58 -21.30 -5.98 -5.86
N SER A 59 -21.03 -5.82 -7.16
CA SER A 59 -20.31 -6.85 -7.91
C SER A 59 -18.88 -6.98 -7.37
N VAL A 60 -18.42 -8.20 -7.15
CA VAL A 60 -17.04 -8.51 -6.74
C VAL A 60 -16.15 -8.89 -7.93
N PHE A 61 -16.70 -8.94 -9.15
CA PHE A 61 -15.96 -9.39 -10.32
C PHE A 61 -15.14 -8.23 -10.92
N SER A 62 -13.87 -8.46 -11.18
CA SER A 62 -13.03 -7.60 -12.01
C SER A 62 -13.04 -8.10 -13.45
N TYR A 63 -12.97 -7.16 -14.41
CA TYR A 63 -12.93 -7.48 -15.84
C TYR A 63 -11.59 -7.05 -16.42
N ASP A 64 -11.10 -7.85 -17.36
CA ASP A 64 -9.93 -7.49 -18.18
C ASP A 64 -10.21 -6.17 -18.93
N TYR A 65 -9.23 -5.27 -19.00
CA TYR A 65 -9.36 -4.02 -19.75
C TYR A 65 -9.75 -4.29 -21.22
N TYR A 66 -9.13 -5.27 -21.84
CA TYR A 66 -9.41 -5.65 -23.23
C TYR A 66 -10.53 -6.69 -23.38
N HIS A 67 -11.45 -6.75 -22.42
CA HIS A 67 -12.64 -7.58 -22.56
C HIS A 67 -13.46 -7.14 -23.79
N PRO A 68 -13.90 -8.08 -24.66
CA PRO A 68 -14.52 -7.75 -25.94
C PRO A 68 -15.73 -6.80 -25.86
N ALA A 69 -16.51 -6.87 -24.80
CA ALA A 69 -17.72 -6.06 -24.64
C ALA A 69 -17.45 -4.58 -24.34
N PHE A 70 -16.26 -4.18 -23.90
CA PHE A 70 -15.94 -2.78 -23.67
C PHE A 70 -15.39 -2.06 -24.88
N HIS A 71 -14.98 -2.78 -25.91
CA HIS A 71 -14.45 -2.24 -27.15
C HIS A 71 -13.37 -1.17 -27.01
N PHE A 72 -12.53 -1.26 -25.96
CA PHE A 72 -11.38 -0.38 -25.81
C PHE A 72 -10.36 -0.58 -26.93
N CYS A 73 -9.72 0.49 -27.33
CA CYS A 73 -8.68 0.50 -28.35
C CYS A 73 -7.51 -0.38 -27.97
N ARG A 74 -7.05 -1.21 -28.89
CA ARG A 74 -5.87 -2.07 -28.69
C ARG A 74 -4.65 -1.47 -29.38
N PRO A 75 -3.44 -1.63 -28.80
CA PRO A 75 -2.22 -1.24 -29.50
C PRO A 75 -2.04 -2.02 -30.81
N ALA A 76 -1.45 -1.40 -31.83
CA ALA A 76 -1.25 -2.00 -33.14
C ALA A 76 -0.45 -3.33 -33.10
N SER A 77 0.47 -3.46 -32.14
CA SER A 77 1.26 -4.67 -31.92
C SER A 77 0.54 -5.74 -31.08
N GLY A 78 -0.73 -5.51 -30.71
CA GLY A 78 -1.48 -6.29 -29.74
C GLY A 78 -1.08 -5.98 -28.28
N PRO A 79 -1.98 -6.22 -27.32
CA PRO A 79 -1.68 -6.02 -25.90
C PRO A 79 -0.63 -7.04 -25.44
N LYS A 80 0.44 -6.55 -24.77
CA LYS A 80 1.50 -7.37 -24.20
C LYS A 80 1.45 -7.26 -22.70
N ASP A 81 1.64 -8.39 -22.02
CA ASP A 81 1.77 -8.41 -20.57
C ASP A 81 3.10 -7.76 -20.15
N VAL A 82 3.06 -6.95 -19.12
CA VAL A 82 4.23 -6.27 -18.54
C VAL A 82 4.73 -7.09 -17.35
N ARG A 83 6.04 -7.03 -17.11
CA ARG A 83 6.61 -7.69 -15.93
C ARG A 83 6.12 -6.98 -14.67
N GLU A 84 5.49 -7.74 -13.81
CA GLU A 84 4.90 -7.27 -12.57
C GLU A 84 5.71 -7.70 -11.36
N SER A 85 5.50 -6.99 -10.23
CA SER A 85 6.02 -7.43 -8.94
C SER A 85 5.25 -8.65 -8.44
N LEU A 86 5.85 -9.44 -7.55
CA LEU A 86 5.15 -10.57 -6.94
C LEU A 86 3.90 -10.10 -6.18
N GLY A 87 3.95 -8.90 -5.58
CA GLY A 87 2.82 -8.29 -4.89
C GLY A 87 1.64 -8.04 -5.83
N SER A 88 1.87 -7.41 -6.98
CA SER A 88 0.83 -7.15 -7.99
C SER A 88 0.17 -8.44 -8.47
N ILE A 89 0.95 -9.49 -8.73
CA ILE A 89 0.43 -10.80 -9.14
C ILE A 89 -0.49 -11.41 -8.05
N VAL A 90 -0.06 -11.32 -6.78
CA VAL A 90 -0.84 -11.85 -5.65
C VAL A 90 -2.16 -11.08 -5.47
N PHE A 91 -2.15 -9.78 -5.71
CA PHE A 91 -3.37 -8.94 -5.69
C PHE A 91 -4.24 -9.11 -6.93
N GLY A 92 -3.80 -9.88 -7.92
CA GLY A 92 -4.58 -10.19 -9.12
C GLY A 92 -4.52 -9.11 -10.20
N ASP A 93 -3.52 -8.25 -10.17
CA ASP A 93 -3.27 -7.27 -11.22
C ASP A 93 -3.01 -7.95 -12.57
N ARG A 94 -3.38 -7.29 -13.65
CA ARG A 94 -3.13 -7.71 -15.03
C ARG A 94 -2.69 -6.51 -15.85
N ILE A 95 -1.44 -6.16 -15.70
CA ILE A 95 -0.88 -4.95 -16.31
C ILE A 95 -0.50 -5.25 -17.75
N ARG A 96 -1.06 -4.46 -18.68
CA ARG A 96 -0.82 -4.59 -20.12
C ARG A 96 -0.47 -3.28 -20.77
N THR A 97 0.19 -3.36 -21.91
CA THR A 97 0.50 -2.21 -22.74
C THR A 97 -0.77 -1.56 -23.30
N SER A 98 -0.76 -0.24 -23.42
CA SER A 98 -1.86 0.56 -23.96
C SER A 98 -1.50 1.22 -25.29
N PRO A 99 -2.48 1.70 -26.07
CA PRO A 99 -2.25 2.47 -27.28
C PRO A 99 -1.98 3.95 -27.05
N PHE A 100 -2.03 4.43 -25.78
CA PHE A 100 -1.81 5.84 -25.43
C PHE A 100 -0.33 6.19 -25.51
N GLU A 101 0.01 7.28 -26.17
CA GLU A 101 1.35 7.82 -26.26
C GLU A 101 1.47 9.10 -25.44
N LEU A 102 2.23 9.03 -24.35
CA LEU A 102 2.54 10.18 -23.50
C LEU A 102 3.97 10.61 -23.77
N ARG A 103 4.19 11.86 -24.21
CA ARG A 103 5.53 12.41 -24.42
C ARG A 103 5.84 13.40 -23.32
N MET A 104 6.98 13.21 -22.64
CA MET A 104 7.38 14.01 -21.49
C MET A 104 7.40 15.51 -21.81
N ALA A 105 6.73 16.30 -20.98
CA ALA A 105 6.60 17.76 -21.08
C ALA A 105 5.93 18.28 -22.39
N LYS A 106 5.31 17.41 -23.19
CA LYS A 106 4.59 17.81 -24.39
C LYS A 106 3.08 17.71 -24.18
N ASN A 107 2.40 18.84 -24.22
CA ASN A 107 0.95 18.87 -24.17
C ASN A 107 0.37 18.44 -25.51
N GLU A 108 -0.60 17.55 -25.49
CA GLU A 108 -1.34 17.12 -26.66
C GLU A 108 -2.84 17.23 -26.34
N THR A 109 -3.58 17.90 -27.20
CA THR A 109 -5.03 18.07 -27.03
C THR A 109 -5.77 17.30 -28.08
N CYS A 110 -6.87 16.66 -27.70
CA CYS A 110 -7.81 16.04 -28.62
C CYS A 110 -7.20 15.01 -29.56
N LYS A 111 -6.40 14.08 -29.05
CA LYS A 111 -5.79 13.01 -29.85
C LYS A 111 -6.71 11.79 -29.90
N ALA A 112 -7.02 11.32 -31.12
CA ALA A 112 -7.76 10.09 -31.30
C ALA A 112 -6.89 8.86 -30.98
N VAL A 113 -7.40 7.93 -30.19
CA VAL A 113 -6.80 6.60 -29.96
C VAL A 113 -7.27 5.63 -31.03
N CYS A 114 -8.56 5.55 -31.23
CA CYS A 114 -9.22 4.85 -32.33
C CYS A 114 -10.63 5.44 -32.51
N GLY A 115 -11.13 5.43 -33.75
CA GLY A 115 -12.43 5.97 -34.10
C GLY A 115 -13.34 4.94 -34.76
N GLY A 116 -14.64 5.22 -34.72
CA GLY A 116 -15.64 4.41 -35.41
C GLY A 116 -15.81 2.99 -34.84
N VAL A 117 -15.51 2.77 -33.60
CA VAL A 117 -15.73 1.47 -32.95
C VAL A 117 -17.22 1.29 -32.70
N ILE A 118 -17.77 0.20 -33.25
CA ILE A 118 -19.19 -0.08 -33.17
C ILE A 118 -19.52 -0.91 -31.94
N PHE A 119 -20.37 -0.38 -31.08
CA PHE A 119 -20.99 -1.10 -29.96
C PHE A 119 -22.31 -1.70 -30.44
N ASP A 120 -22.41 -3.02 -30.46
CA ASP A 120 -23.66 -3.73 -30.67
C ASP A 120 -24.57 -3.66 -29.44
N GLY A 121 -25.86 -3.88 -29.57
CA GLY A 121 -26.81 -3.75 -28.46
C GLY A 121 -26.48 -4.64 -27.22
N ARG A 122 -25.79 -5.78 -27.40
CA ARG A 122 -25.38 -6.64 -26.30
C ARG A 122 -24.22 -6.03 -25.53
N SER A 123 -23.22 -5.50 -26.23
CA SER A 123 -22.08 -4.81 -25.62
C SER A 123 -22.49 -3.52 -24.95
N ALA A 124 -23.43 -2.77 -25.59
CA ALA A 124 -24.02 -1.57 -24.98
C ALA A 124 -24.72 -1.90 -23.65
N LYS A 125 -25.60 -2.90 -23.64
CA LYS A 125 -26.28 -3.35 -22.43
C LYS A 125 -25.32 -3.85 -21.35
N PHE A 126 -24.27 -4.57 -21.74
CA PHE A 126 -23.24 -5.03 -20.80
C PHE A 126 -22.51 -3.84 -20.18
N THR A 127 -22.07 -2.89 -20.98
CA THR A 127 -21.32 -1.70 -20.53
C THR A 127 -22.18 -0.79 -19.66
N ASN A 128 -23.42 -0.50 -20.07
CA ASN A 128 -24.37 0.28 -19.29
C ASN A 128 -24.58 -0.32 -17.88
N ARG A 129 -24.73 -1.63 -17.80
CA ARG A 129 -24.86 -2.32 -16.51
C ARG A 129 -23.60 -2.15 -15.64
N ARG A 130 -22.38 -2.05 -16.22
CA ARG A 130 -21.15 -1.80 -15.46
C ARG A 130 -21.03 -0.33 -15.05
N ILE A 131 -21.49 0.60 -15.87
CA ILE A 131 -21.60 2.02 -15.49
C ILE A 131 -22.55 2.16 -14.30
N ALA A 132 -23.74 1.55 -14.36
CA ALA A 132 -24.69 1.55 -13.26
C ALA A 132 -24.14 0.93 -11.95
N GLN A 133 -23.21 -0.02 -12.06
CA GLN A 133 -22.53 -0.64 -10.92
C GLN A 133 -21.30 0.13 -10.45
N GLY A 134 -21.02 1.31 -11.01
CA GLY A 134 -19.90 2.15 -10.59
C GLY A 134 -18.52 1.55 -10.84
N TYR A 135 -18.31 0.90 -12.00
CA TYR A 135 -16.99 0.35 -12.33
C TYR A 135 -15.95 1.43 -12.58
N TYR A 136 -14.72 1.18 -12.10
CA TYR A 136 -13.55 2.02 -12.27
C TYR A 136 -12.56 1.40 -13.24
N ILE A 137 -11.93 2.26 -14.03
CA ILE A 137 -10.82 1.94 -14.91
C ILE A 137 -9.53 2.21 -14.14
N ASN A 138 -8.59 1.27 -14.19
CA ASN A 138 -7.30 1.39 -13.51
C ASN A 138 -6.17 1.48 -14.53
N TRP A 139 -5.47 2.62 -14.54
CA TRP A 139 -4.26 2.85 -15.34
C TRP A 139 -3.06 3.07 -14.44
N LEU A 140 -1.86 2.80 -14.99
CA LEU A 140 -0.59 3.06 -14.34
C LEU A 140 0.34 3.84 -15.25
N VAL A 141 0.95 4.88 -14.71
CA VAL A 141 1.97 5.68 -15.39
C VAL A 141 3.17 5.80 -14.46
N ASP A 142 4.34 5.35 -14.89
CA ASP A 142 5.57 5.31 -14.06
C ASP A 142 5.36 4.63 -12.69
N GLY A 143 4.54 3.57 -12.65
CA GLY A 143 4.22 2.83 -11.42
C GLY A 143 3.26 3.56 -10.46
N LEU A 144 2.75 4.74 -10.84
CA LEU A 144 1.68 5.43 -10.10
C LEU A 144 0.32 5.06 -10.67
N PRO A 145 -0.68 4.79 -9.86
CA PRO A 145 -2.05 4.64 -10.32
C PRO A 145 -2.57 5.99 -10.81
N ALA A 146 -3.21 6.01 -11.97
CA ALA A 146 -3.98 7.15 -12.41
C ALA A 146 -5.17 7.33 -11.48
N ALA A 147 -5.39 8.54 -10.98
CA ALA A 147 -6.39 8.84 -9.99
C ALA A 147 -7.42 9.83 -10.50
N GLN A 148 -8.61 9.81 -9.96
CA GLN A 148 -9.62 10.84 -10.10
C GLN A 148 -9.58 11.76 -8.89
N SER A 149 -9.66 13.10 -9.11
CA SER A 149 -9.73 14.05 -8.01
C SER A 149 -11.15 14.07 -7.43
N ILE A 150 -11.24 13.82 -6.14
CA ILE A 150 -12.48 13.93 -5.38
C ILE A 150 -12.34 15.07 -4.37
N ILE A 151 -13.38 15.87 -4.20
CA ILE A 151 -13.44 16.90 -3.17
C ILE A 151 -14.28 16.36 -2.02
N GLU A 152 -13.69 16.24 -0.86
CA GLU A 152 -14.43 15.83 0.33
C GLU A 152 -15.45 16.92 0.73
N ARG A 153 -16.70 16.52 0.89
CA ARG A 153 -17.82 17.47 1.15
C ARG A 153 -17.71 18.21 2.48
N PHE A 154 -17.05 17.61 3.48
CA PHE A 154 -16.96 18.17 4.83
C PHE A 154 -15.73 19.06 5.04
N THR A 155 -14.58 18.68 4.47
CA THR A 155 -13.32 19.42 4.63
C THR A 155 -13.02 20.34 3.47
N GLY A 156 -13.60 20.09 2.30
CA GLY A 156 -13.28 20.79 1.06
C GLY A 156 -11.89 20.44 0.51
N GLU A 157 -11.19 19.49 1.12
CA GLU A 157 -9.88 19.04 0.67
C GLU A 157 -10.00 18.16 -0.58
N ARG A 158 -9.03 18.30 -1.49
CA ARG A 158 -8.91 17.47 -2.69
C ARG A 158 -8.01 16.29 -2.39
N PHE A 159 -8.50 15.09 -2.64
CA PHE A 159 -7.70 13.87 -2.57
C PHE A 159 -7.80 13.07 -3.86
N TYR A 160 -6.84 12.17 -4.04
CA TYR A 160 -6.69 11.36 -5.24
C TYR A 160 -7.22 9.95 -4.96
N ASN A 161 -8.34 9.62 -5.60
CA ASN A 161 -8.88 8.27 -5.55
C ASN A 161 -8.28 7.45 -6.70
N PRO A 162 -7.53 6.36 -6.43
CA PRO A 162 -6.99 5.51 -7.47
C PRO A 162 -8.09 4.95 -8.38
N GLY A 163 -7.84 5.00 -9.69
CA GLY A 163 -8.84 4.69 -10.70
C GLY A 163 -9.76 5.86 -11.03
N PHE A 164 -10.51 5.73 -12.10
CA PHE A 164 -11.50 6.71 -12.54
C PHE A 164 -12.71 6.01 -13.15
N THR A 165 -13.85 6.68 -13.15
CA THR A 165 -15.14 6.09 -13.50
C THR A 165 -15.23 5.70 -14.97
N LEU A 166 -15.79 4.52 -15.27
CA LEU A 166 -16.09 4.04 -16.64
C LEU A 166 -17.14 4.92 -17.32
N GLY A 167 -18.06 5.45 -16.56
CA GLY A 167 -19.11 6.33 -17.02
C GLY A 167 -19.72 7.08 -15.85
N THR A 168 -20.65 7.96 -16.14
CA THR A 168 -21.38 8.78 -15.18
C THR A 168 -22.87 8.47 -15.24
N ILE A 169 -23.53 8.67 -14.11
CA ILE A 169 -25.00 8.61 -13.99
C ILE A 169 -25.47 10.01 -13.78
N THR A 170 -26.30 10.51 -14.69
CA THR A 170 -26.91 11.84 -14.56
C THR A 170 -28.04 11.85 -13.53
N ASP A 171 -28.47 13.05 -13.12
CA ASP A 171 -29.63 13.22 -12.23
C ASP A 171 -30.93 12.67 -12.85
N GLU A 172 -31.00 12.56 -14.18
CA GLU A 172 -32.10 11.97 -14.92
C GLU A 172 -32.01 10.44 -15.05
N ALA A 173 -31.03 9.82 -14.37
CA ALA A 173 -30.72 8.38 -14.43
C ALA A 173 -30.28 7.87 -15.80
N GLU A 174 -29.79 8.74 -16.68
CA GLU A 174 -29.14 8.34 -17.92
C GLU A 174 -27.71 7.86 -17.68
N LEU A 175 -27.32 6.84 -18.42
CA LEU A 175 -25.99 6.22 -18.31
C LEU A 175 -25.10 6.72 -19.43
N GLU A 176 -24.14 7.56 -19.09
CA GLU A 176 -23.19 8.14 -20.01
C GLU A 176 -21.88 7.34 -20.02
N LEU A 177 -21.35 7.01 -21.20
CA LEU A 177 -20.04 6.40 -21.34
C LEU A 177 -18.97 7.49 -21.43
N ASN A 178 -17.94 7.41 -20.59
CA ASN A 178 -16.77 8.27 -20.68
C ASN A 178 -15.82 7.75 -21.77
N ASN A 179 -15.73 8.49 -22.87
CA ASN A 179 -14.91 8.16 -24.02
C ASN A 179 -13.78 9.16 -24.31
N HIS A 180 -13.70 10.21 -23.52
CA HIS A 180 -12.60 11.17 -23.53
C HIS A 180 -11.91 11.22 -22.18
N TYR A 181 -10.58 11.33 -22.19
CA TYR A 181 -9.76 11.33 -20.98
C TYR A 181 -8.81 12.52 -20.98
N ASP A 182 -9.05 13.50 -20.10
CA ASP A 182 -8.07 14.55 -19.82
C ASP A 182 -7.07 14.05 -18.79
N ILE A 183 -5.81 13.89 -19.21
CA ILE A 183 -4.73 13.32 -18.41
C ILE A 183 -3.83 14.46 -17.95
N PHE A 184 -3.85 14.75 -16.66
CA PHE A 184 -2.97 15.74 -16.04
C PHE A 184 -1.82 15.02 -15.36
N ILE A 185 -0.58 15.29 -15.81
CA ILE A 185 0.62 14.65 -15.27
C ILE A 185 1.46 15.70 -14.58
N ASP A 186 1.60 15.54 -13.27
CA ASP A 186 2.48 16.36 -12.45
C ASP A 186 3.92 15.83 -12.57
N TYR A 187 4.89 16.69 -12.89
CA TYR A 187 6.29 16.32 -13.00
C TYR A 187 7.21 17.26 -12.21
N HIS A 188 8.39 16.76 -11.87
CA HIS A 188 9.43 17.52 -11.19
C HIS A 188 10.76 17.43 -11.95
N PRO A 189 11.42 18.57 -12.27
CA PRO A 189 12.74 18.56 -12.89
C PRO A 189 13.82 18.16 -11.88
N VAL A 190 14.76 17.33 -12.32
CA VAL A 190 15.89 16.87 -11.50
C VAL A 190 17.18 17.00 -12.30
N TRP A 191 18.21 17.60 -11.71
CA TRP A 191 19.53 17.68 -12.32
C TRP A 191 20.32 16.39 -12.05
N LEU A 192 20.62 15.66 -13.09
CA LEU A 192 21.41 14.43 -13.02
C LEU A 192 22.65 14.57 -13.92
N SER A 193 23.86 14.60 -13.33
CA SER A 193 25.13 14.65 -14.09
C SER A 193 25.17 15.73 -15.18
N SER A 194 24.77 16.96 -14.87
CA SER A 194 24.70 18.12 -15.74
C SER A 194 23.56 18.14 -16.78
N THR A 195 22.71 17.15 -16.82
CA THR A 195 21.54 17.08 -17.69
C THR A 195 20.27 17.23 -16.89
N GLN A 196 19.36 18.07 -17.35
CA GLN A 196 18.03 18.19 -16.76
C GLN A 196 17.20 16.99 -17.21
N LYS A 197 16.62 16.27 -16.23
CA LYS A 197 15.69 15.17 -16.45
C LYS A 197 14.42 15.39 -15.64
N TYR A 198 13.37 14.69 -16.00
CA TYR A 198 12.05 14.86 -15.43
C TYR A 198 11.57 13.57 -14.77
N ARG A 199 10.85 13.69 -13.66
CA ARG A 199 10.26 12.56 -12.95
C ARG A 199 8.77 12.78 -12.78
N VAL A 200 7.99 11.74 -12.98
CA VAL A 200 6.53 11.77 -12.76
C VAL A 200 6.23 11.74 -11.28
N ILE A 201 5.41 12.68 -10.82
CA ILE A 201 5.05 12.89 -9.41
C ILE A 201 3.59 12.54 -9.14
N GLY A 202 2.71 12.73 -10.11
CA GLY A 202 1.30 12.44 -9.95
C GLY A 202 0.59 12.32 -11.28
N VAL A 203 -0.48 11.55 -11.31
CA VAL A 203 -1.29 11.34 -12.51
C VAL A 203 -2.76 11.48 -12.13
N LEU A 204 -3.41 12.47 -12.70
CA LEU A 204 -4.85 12.69 -12.56
C LEU A 204 -5.52 12.45 -13.90
N VAL A 205 -6.63 11.78 -13.89
CA VAL A 205 -7.48 11.58 -15.06
C VAL A 205 -8.87 12.12 -14.77
N GLN A 206 -9.34 12.99 -15.64
CA GLN A 206 -10.71 13.45 -15.64
C GLN A 206 -11.41 12.81 -16.84
N PRO A 207 -12.26 11.82 -16.60
CA PRO A 207 -13.03 11.18 -17.65
C PRO A 207 -14.22 12.06 -18.02
N GLU A 208 -14.51 12.15 -19.33
CA GLU A 208 -15.63 12.91 -19.85
C GLU A 208 -16.39 12.11 -20.92
N SER A 209 -17.69 12.37 -21.02
CA SER A 209 -18.57 11.80 -22.03
C SER A 209 -18.76 12.78 -23.18
N ARG A 210 -18.32 12.42 -24.40
CA ARG A 210 -18.36 13.30 -25.58
C ARG A 210 -18.99 12.57 -26.76
N GLY A 211 -20.23 12.93 -27.12
CA GLY A 211 -21.00 12.23 -28.14
C GLY A 211 -20.69 12.60 -29.59
N MET A 212 -20.15 13.78 -29.84
CA MET A 212 -19.85 14.24 -31.21
C MET A 212 -18.36 14.58 -31.36
N SER A 213 -17.58 13.60 -31.72
CA SER A 213 -16.22 13.81 -32.20
C SER A 213 -16.16 13.72 -33.72
N LYS A 214 -15.62 14.72 -34.37
CA LYS A 214 -15.47 14.74 -35.82
C LYS A 214 -14.03 14.40 -36.18
N VAL A 215 -13.85 13.35 -36.93
CA VAL A 215 -12.57 12.94 -37.54
C VAL A 215 -12.60 13.30 -39.00
N LEU A 216 -11.67 14.13 -39.46
CA LEU A 216 -11.46 14.48 -40.85
C LEU A 216 -10.05 14.04 -41.25
N ASP A 217 -9.90 13.23 -42.30
CA ASP A 217 -8.62 12.73 -42.83
C ASP A 217 -7.67 12.11 -41.80
N ASN A 218 -8.19 11.33 -40.87
CA ASN A 218 -7.46 10.77 -39.71
C ASN A 218 -6.93 11.78 -38.69
N GLU A 219 -7.21 13.06 -38.83
CA GLU A 219 -6.97 14.08 -37.83
C GLU A 219 -8.25 14.44 -37.10
N MET A 220 -8.15 14.60 -35.79
CA MET A 220 -9.29 14.99 -34.96
C MET A 220 -9.46 16.50 -35.09
N VAL A 221 -10.59 16.91 -35.66
CA VAL A 221 -10.91 18.34 -35.85
C VAL A 221 -11.69 18.91 -34.65
N ASP A 222 -12.48 18.06 -33.99
CA ASP A 222 -13.29 18.48 -32.84
C ASP A 222 -13.47 17.29 -31.88
N CYS A 223 -13.17 17.50 -30.60
CA CYS A 223 -13.40 16.53 -29.55
C CYS A 223 -14.82 16.55 -28.99
N GLY A 224 -15.69 17.38 -29.51
CA GLY A 224 -17.08 17.46 -29.06
C GLY A 224 -17.26 18.04 -27.65
N GLU A 225 -16.38 18.98 -27.24
CA GLU A 225 -16.47 19.61 -25.90
C GLU A 225 -17.83 20.24 -25.61
N SER A 226 -18.50 20.75 -26.65
CA SER A 226 -19.83 21.38 -26.54
C SER A 226 -20.96 20.48 -27.03
N GLY A 227 -20.67 19.20 -27.27
CA GLY A 227 -21.65 18.23 -27.78
C GLY A 227 -22.45 17.56 -26.66
N PRO A 228 -23.54 16.86 -27.04
CA PRO A 228 -24.29 16.05 -26.09
C PRO A 228 -23.41 14.89 -25.56
N PRO A 229 -23.70 14.35 -24.35
CA PRO A 229 -23.01 13.19 -23.82
C PRO A 229 -23.21 11.96 -24.70
N LEU A 230 -22.30 11.00 -24.60
CA LEU A 230 -22.37 9.74 -25.32
C LEU A 230 -23.22 8.72 -24.57
N LEU A 231 -24.40 8.45 -25.10
CA LEU A 231 -25.30 7.43 -24.60
C LEU A 231 -25.20 6.16 -25.48
N LEU A 232 -25.01 5.01 -24.85
CA LEU A 232 -24.99 3.72 -25.57
C LEU A 232 -26.43 3.20 -25.76
N ASN A 233 -26.83 3.00 -26.99
CA ASN A 233 -28.15 2.46 -27.31
C ASN A 233 -28.14 0.92 -27.22
N GLU A 234 -29.04 0.34 -26.40
CA GLU A 234 -29.16 -1.12 -26.24
C GLU A 234 -29.88 -1.80 -27.39
N HIS A 235 -30.55 -1.04 -28.25
CA HIS A 235 -31.37 -1.56 -29.35
C HIS A 235 -30.81 -1.24 -30.74
N ALA A 236 -29.76 -0.40 -30.81
CA ALA A 236 -29.16 0.00 -32.08
C ALA A 236 -27.64 0.10 -31.91
N ASP A 237 -26.92 -0.07 -33.00
CA ASP A 237 -25.47 0.08 -33.00
C ASP A 237 -25.07 1.53 -32.77
N THR A 238 -24.13 1.73 -31.88
CA THR A 238 -23.61 3.06 -31.52
C THR A 238 -22.12 3.13 -31.90
N SER A 239 -21.74 4.15 -32.68
CA SER A 239 -20.34 4.39 -33.03
C SER A 239 -19.67 5.23 -31.99
N VAL A 240 -18.56 4.74 -31.45
CA VAL A 240 -17.77 5.40 -30.38
C VAL A 240 -16.38 5.73 -30.90
N THR A 241 -15.93 6.94 -30.62
CA THR A 241 -14.53 7.37 -30.85
C THR A 241 -13.88 7.61 -29.50
N TRP A 242 -12.73 6.98 -29.29
CA TRP A 242 -11.94 7.13 -28.07
C TRP A 242 -10.88 8.21 -28.26
N THR A 243 -10.85 9.19 -27.36
CA THR A 243 -9.97 10.36 -27.46
C THR A 243 -9.32 10.66 -26.12
N TYR A 244 -8.19 11.38 -26.15
CA TYR A 244 -7.53 11.85 -24.94
C TYR A 244 -6.79 13.16 -25.17
N SER A 245 -6.57 13.89 -24.06
CA SER A 245 -5.71 15.07 -24.00
C SER A 245 -4.70 14.89 -22.88
N VAL A 246 -3.51 15.43 -23.04
CA VAL A 246 -2.43 15.33 -22.05
C VAL A 246 -1.95 16.72 -21.68
N TYR A 247 -1.94 16.99 -20.38
CA TYR A 247 -1.49 18.26 -19.81
C TYR A 247 -0.38 18.01 -18.78
N TRP A 248 0.80 18.55 -19.03
CA TRP A 248 1.94 18.44 -18.13
C TRP A 248 2.02 19.66 -17.22
N ARG A 249 2.19 19.43 -15.91
CA ARG A 249 2.29 20.48 -14.90
C ARG A 249 3.54 20.30 -14.06
N GLU A 250 4.37 21.33 -13.99
CA GLU A 250 5.52 21.32 -13.11
C GLU A 250 5.09 21.56 -11.66
N VAL A 251 5.59 20.72 -10.74
CA VAL A 251 5.29 20.81 -9.31
C VAL A 251 6.55 20.76 -8.47
N PRO A 252 6.60 21.48 -7.33
CA PRO A 252 7.78 21.49 -6.45
C PRO A 252 7.94 20.21 -5.62
N THR A 253 6.95 19.30 -5.65
CA THR A 253 6.93 18.08 -4.84
C THR A 253 8.06 17.13 -5.23
N ALA A 254 8.81 16.63 -4.25
CA ALA A 254 9.87 15.66 -4.47
C ALA A 254 9.31 14.28 -4.85
N TRP A 255 10.06 13.52 -5.64
CA TRP A 255 9.65 12.16 -6.05
C TRP A 255 9.43 11.21 -4.87
N ALA A 256 10.17 11.38 -3.77
CA ALA A 256 10.05 10.53 -2.58
C ALA A 256 8.69 10.64 -1.87
N THR A 257 8.01 11.78 -2.01
CA THR A 257 6.73 12.08 -1.35
C THR A 257 5.53 12.01 -2.32
N ARG A 258 5.74 11.46 -3.53
CA ARG A 258 4.69 11.39 -4.56
C ARG A 258 3.46 10.59 -4.15
N TRP A 259 3.63 9.61 -3.25
CA TRP A 259 2.55 8.77 -2.74
C TRP A 259 1.66 9.46 -1.70
N ASP A 260 2.13 10.54 -1.08
CA ASP A 260 1.39 11.23 -0.01
C ASP A 260 0.01 11.71 -0.46
N LYS A 261 -0.12 12.11 -1.74
CA LYS A 261 -1.40 12.55 -2.32
C LYS A 261 -2.46 11.43 -2.40
N TYR A 262 -2.04 10.18 -2.44
CA TYR A 262 -2.91 9.00 -2.51
C TYR A 262 -3.25 8.44 -1.13
N LEU A 263 -2.43 8.72 -0.12
CA LEU A 263 -2.60 8.20 1.24
C LEU A 263 -3.74 8.88 2.01
N HIS A 264 -4.22 10.04 1.55
CA HIS A 264 -5.33 10.77 2.17
C HIS A 264 -6.70 10.08 2.02
N VAL A 265 -6.76 9.03 1.19
CA VAL A 265 -7.97 8.19 1.03
C VAL A 265 -8.25 7.34 2.27
N TYR A 266 -7.21 7.06 3.07
CA TYR A 266 -7.38 6.37 4.34
C TYR A 266 -7.63 7.41 5.43
N ASP A 267 -8.82 7.37 6.02
CA ASP A 267 -9.17 8.20 7.17
C ASP A 267 -8.03 8.18 8.19
N PRO A 268 -7.33 9.31 8.43
CA PRO A 268 -6.19 9.35 9.35
C PRO A 268 -6.64 9.20 10.81
N LYS A 269 -7.93 8.97 11.06
CA LYS A 269 -8.45 8.76 12.42
C LYS A 269 -7.78 7.55 13.04
N ILE A 270 -7.12 7.80 14.14
CA ILE A 270 -6.59 6.74 14.98
C ILE A 270 -7.77 5.90 15.46
N HIS A 271 -7.76 4.62 15.14
CA HIS A 271 -8.79 3.68 15.58
C HIS A 271 -8.65 3.40 17.10
N TRP A 272 -8.99 4.39 17.90
CA TRP A 272 -8.86 4.35 19.36
C TRP A 272 -9.53 3.14 19.99
N PHE A 273 -10.70 2.75 19.50
CA PHE A 273 -11.41 1.57 20.00
C PHE A 273 -10.62 0.28 19.76
N SER A 274 -10.01 0.13 18.60
CA SER A 274 -9.17 -1.03 18.28
C SER A 274 -7.91 -1.07 19.15
N LEU A 275 -7.25 0.08 19.35
CA LEU A 275 -6.07 0.20 20.22
C LEU A 275 -6.40 -0.10 21.68
N ILE A 276 -7.47 0.48 22.21
CA ILE A 276 -7.92 0.25 23.60
C ILE A 276 -8.29 -1.21 23.78
N ASN A 277 -9.06 -1.79 22.88
CA ASN A 277 -9.45 -3.19 22.93
C ASN A 277 -8.22 -4.11 22.94
N SER A 278 -7.26 -3.89 22.03
CA SER A 278 -6.01 -4.65 22.00
C SER A 278 -5.20 -4.50 23.29
N ALA A 279 -5.10 -3.28 23.82
CA ALA A 279 -4.40 -3.01 25.08
C ALA A 279 -5.04 -3.74 26.27
N VAL A 280 -6.38 -3.76 26.35
CA VAL A 280 -7.11 -4.46 27.39
C VAL A 280 -6.83 -5.97 27.33
N PHE A 281 -6.86 -6.57 26.13
CA PHE A 281 -6.53 -7.99 25.97
C PHE A 281 -5.10 -8.30 26.41
N VAL A 282 -4.12 -7.46 26.03
CA VAL A 282 -2.73 -7.66 26.43
C VAL A 282 -2.59 -7.58 27.96
N VAL A 283 -3.16 -6.57 28.62
CA VAL A 283 -3.11 -6.41 30.07
C VAL A 283 -3.78 -7.59 30.77
N PHE A 284 -4.92 -8.06 30.26
CA PHE A 284 -5.61 -9.23 30.81
C PHE A 284 -4.77 -10.50 30.71
N LEU A 285 -4.17 -10.77 29.53
CA LEU A 285 -3.32 -11.95 29.35
C LEU A 285 -2.07 -11.89 30.22
N VAL A 286 -1.40 -10.75 30.30
CA VAL A 286 -0.24 -10.57 31.17
C VAL A 286 -0.63 -10.76 32.65
N GLY A 287 -1.76 -10.21 33.05
CA GLY A 287 -2.29 -10.42 34.42
C GLY A 287 -2.56 -11.87 34.73
N MET A 288 -3.21 -12.60 33.81
CA MET A 288 -3.50 -14.02 33.94
C MET A 288 -2.22 -14.86 34.08
N VAL A 289 -1.24 -14.65 33.20
CA VAL A 289 0.06 -15.34 33.26
C VAL A 289 0.80 -15.01 34.56
N SER A 290 0.80 -13.75 34.98
CA SER A 290 1.42 -13.33 36.25
C SER A 290 0.80 -14.02 37.46
N VAL A 291 -0.54 -14.14 37.49
CA VAL A 291 -1.23 -14.85 38.58
C VAL A 291 -0.86 -16.33 38.60
N ILE A 292 -0.78 -16.99 37.44
CA ILE A 292 -0.38 -18.40 37.34
C ILE A 292 1.05 -18.58 37.86
N LEU A 293 2.00 -17.74 37.40
CA LEU A 293 3.39 -17.79 37.83
C LEU A 293 3.53 -17.53 39.34
N LEU A 294 2.85 -16.52 39.88
CA LEU A 294 2.87 -16.23 41.31
C LEU A 294 2.28 -17.37 42.14
N ARG A 295 1.23 -18.04 41.67
CA ARG A 295 0.68 -19.22 42.35
C ARG A 295 1.68 -20.38 42.35
N ALA A 296 2.30 -20.67 41.21
CA ALA A 296 3.31 -21.71 41.09
C ALA A 296 4.52 -21.41 42.01
N LEU A 297 5.04 -20.18 41.97
CA LEU A 297 6.15 -19.78 42.81
C LEU A 297 5.83 -19.85 44.30
N ARG A 298 4.66 -19.35 44.71
CA ARG A 298 4.23 -19.44 46.14
C ARG A 298 4.09 -20.90 46.60
N LYS A 299 3.58 -21.80 45.72
CA LYS A 299 3.48 -23.24 46.02
C LYS A 299 4.88 -23.84 46.19
N ASP A 300 5.84 -23.50 45.36
CA ASP A 300 7.19 -23.99 45.45
C ASP A 300 7.91 -23.47 46.71
N ILE A 301 7.80 -22.18 47.02
CA ILE A 301 8.37 -21.58 48.25
C ILE A 301 7.77 -22.24 49.50
N ALA A 302 6.45 -22.45 49.53
CA ALA A 302 5.81 -23.13 50.67
C ALA A 302 6.31 -24.56 50.84
N ARG A 303 6.57 -25.31 49.76
CA ARG A 303 7.16 -26.65 49.78
C ARG A 303 8.57 -26.62 50.38
N TYR A 304 9.43 -25.68 49.94
CA TYR A 304 10.80 -25.54 50.43
C TYR A 304 10.85 -25.17 51.93
N ASN A 305 10.01 -24.25 52.38
CA ASN A 305 9.93 -23.88 53.79
C ASN A 305 9.49 -25.02 54.68
N ARG A 306 8.59 -25.91 54.14
CA ARG A 306 8.17 -27.10 54.85
C ARG A 306 9.30 -28.13 54.97
N LEU A 307 10.10 -28.31 53.92
CA LEU A 307 11.25 -29.21 53.93
C LEU A 307 12.37 -28.69 54.87
N ASP A 308 12.62 -27.38 54.90
CA ASP A 308 13.60 -26.79 55.80
C ASP A 308 13.16 -26.88 57.27
N SER A 309 11.86 -26.81 57.59
CA SER A 309 11.36 -27.03 58.96
C SER A 309 11.49 -28.47 59.44
N VAL A 310 11.22 -29.45 58.55
CA VAL A 310 11.37 -30.88 58.86
C VAL A 310 12.84 -31.23 59.13
N ARG A 311 13.78 -30.65 58.36
CA ARG A 311 15.22 -30.84 58.62
C ARG A 311 15.73 -30.24 59.91
N LEU A 312 15.12 -29.17 60.40
CA LEU A 312 15.44 -28.57 61.68
C LEU A 312 14.92 -29.43 62.87
N ASP A 313 13.76 -30.05 62.71
CA ASP A 313 13.20 -30.92 63.71
C ASP A 313 13.96 -32.27 63.84
N ASP A 314 14.56 -32.77 62.70
CA ASP A 314 15.41 -33.96 62.69
C ASP A 314 16.77 -33.77 63.39
N LEU A 315 17.25 -32.53 63.62
CA LEU A 315 18.46 -32.23 64.35
C LEU A 315 18.29 -32.35 65.89
N ASP A 316 17.06 -32.46 66.38
CA ASP A 316 16.74 -32.56 67.80
C ASP A 316 16.50 -34.03 68.27
N GLY A 317 17.02 -35.00 67.52
CA GLY A 317 17.31 -36.36 68.00
C GLY A 317 16.12 -37.27 68.24
N THR A 318 15.47 -37.73 67.22
CA THR A 318 14.82 -39.04 67.21
C THR A 318 14.86 -39.64 65.81
N SER A 319 15.85 -40.47 65.58
CA SER A 319 15.92 -41.34 64.40
C SER A 319 14.78 -42.32 64.40
N ALA A 320 13.72 -42.04 63.66
CA ALA A 320 12.75 -43.04 63.21
C ALA A 320 12.75 -42.96 61.69
N ALA A 321 13.22 -44.04 61.11
CA ALA A 321 13.27 -44.33 59.70
C ALA A 321 11.96 -43.94 58.99
N VAL A 322 12.05 -42.99 58.09
CA VAL A 322 11.15 -42.92 56.95
C VAL A 322 12.00 -43.00 55.72
N GLU A 323 12.32 -44.25 55.36
CA GLU A 323 12.72 -44.68 54.04
C GLU A 323 11.44 -44.62 53.17
N ASP A 324 11.01 -43.43 52.86
CA ASP A 324 10.02 -43.21 51.83
C ASP A 324 10.55 -42.15 50.85
N GLY A 325 10.94 -42.67 49.72
CA GLY A 325 11.37 -42.01 48.49
C GLY A 325 11.83 -40.56 48.62
N ILE A 326 13.12 -40.34 48.61
CA ILE A 326 13.73 -39.05 48.27
C ILE A 326 13.19 -38.70 46.88
N GLN A 327 11.98 -38.10 46.89
CA GLN A 327 11.43 -37.49 45.71
C GLN A 327 12.37 -36.33 45.40
N GLU A 328 13.17 -36.50 44.35
CA GLU A 328 14.12 -35.46 43.88
C GLU A 328 13.42 -34.12 43.93
N ASP A 329 13.97 -33.19 44.72
CA ASP A 329 13.48 -31.82 44.82
C ASP A 329 13.53 -31.18 43.42
N SER A 330 12.52 -31.35 42.63
CA SER A 330 12.34 -30.62 41.38
C SER A 330 11.76 -29.26 41.68
N GLY A 331 12.49 -28.22 41.48
CA GLY A 331 12.03 -26.85 41.68
C GLY A 331 13.12 -25.81 41.49
N TRP A 332 12.78 -24.56 41.61
CA TRP A 332 13.70 -23.42 41.36
C TRP A 332 14.95 -23.41 42.22
N LYS A 333 14.91 -23.99 43.40
CA LYS A 333 16.05 -24.04 44.34
C LYS A 333 17.23 -24.88 43.83
N LEU A 334 16.96 -25.87 43.00
CA LEU A 334 17.97 -26.76 42.40
C LEU A 334 18.39 -26.36 40.97
N VAL A 335 17.73 -25.39 40.36
CA VAL A 335 17.99 -24.95 38.98
C VAL A 335 19.34 -24.24 38.85
N HIS A 336 19.95 -23.74 39.97
CA HIS A 336 21.23 -23.03 39.95
C HIS A 336 22.40 -23.81 39.28
N GLY A 337 22.38 -25.16 39.41
CA GLY A 337 23.39 -26.00 38.74
C GLY A 337 23.11 -26.22 37.26
N ASP A 338 21.83 -26.15 36.85
CA ASP A 338 21.42 -26.37 35.47
C ASP A 338 21.42 -25.10 34.63
N VAL A 339 21.35 -23.92 35.25
CA VAL A 339 21.42 -22.62 34.56
C VAL A 339 22.72 -22.45 33.78
N PHE A 340 23.85 -22.99 34.30
CA PHE A 340 25.18 -22.91 33.68
C PHE A 340 25.49 -24.10 32.76
N ARG A 341 24.56 -25.06 32.61
CA ARG A 341 24.74 -26.19 31.69
C ARG A 341 24.56 -25.76 30.25
N CYS A 342 25.54 -26.06 29.39
CA CYS A 342 25.44 -25.74 27.97
C CYS A 342 24.29 -26.53 27.32
N PRO A 343 23.38 -25.85 26.60
CA PRO A 343 22.27 -26.48 25.89
C PRO A 343 22.76 -27.38 24.78
N LYS A 344 21.95 -28.39 24.37
CA LYS A 344 22.30 -29.34 23.29
C LYS A 344 22.63 -28.69 21.95
N SER A 345 22.05 -27.53 21.65
CA SER A 345 22.27 -26.74 20.43
C SER A 345 22.49 -25.26 20.75
N PRO A 346 23.65 -24.88 21.32
CA PRO A 346 23.90 -23.52 21.80
C PRO A 346 23.88 -22.48 20.67
N LEU A 347 24.36 -22.85 19.49
CA LEU A 347 24.40 -21.97 18.32
C LEU A 347 22.99 -21.62 17.82
N LEU A 348 22.10 -22.60 17.71
CA LEU A 348 20.72 -22.37 17.30
C LEU A 348 19.99 -21.49 18.32
N LEU A 349 20.14 -21.78 19.61
CA LEU A 349 19.52 -20.99 20.68
C LEU A 349 20.03 -19.54 20.64
N SER A 350 21.34 -19.34 20.48
CA SER A 350 21.93 -17.99 20.40
C SER A 350 21.40 -17.20 19.20
N ILE A 351 21.28 -17.83 18.02
CA ILE A 351 20.74 -17.17 16.82
C ILE A 351 19.26 -16.80 17.01
N LEU A 352 18.45 -17.72 17.51
CA LEU A 352 17.02 -17.46 17.73
C LEU A 352 16.79 -16.38 18.78
N LEU A 353 17.54 -16.41 19.89
CA LEU A 353 17.44 -15.42 20.93
C LEU A 353 17.92 -14.05 20.45
N GLY A 354 19.04 -14.00 19.72
CA GLY A 354 19.59 -12.77 19.15
C GLY A 354 18.63 -12.12 18.15
N ASN A 355 18.11 -12.89 17.20
CA ASN A 355 17.14 -12.39 16.22
C ASN A 355 15.81 -11.97 16.91
N GLY A 356 15.33 -12.74 17.87
CA GLY A 356 14.11 -12.42 18.61
C GLY A 356 14.26 -11.11 19.40
N THR A 357 15.39 -10.91 20.07
CA THR A 357 15.69 -9.68 20.79
C THR A 357 15.80 -8.48 19.83
N GLN A 358 16.46 -8.66 18.70
CA GLN A 358 16.58 -7.62 17.69
C GLN A 358 15.20 -7.17 17.16
N ILE A 359 14.35 -8.12 16.78
CA ILE A 359 13.00 -7.82 16.30
C ILE A 359 12.17 -7.11 17.38
N PHE A 360 12.24 -7.58 18.62
CA PHE A 360 11.53 -6.98 19.75
C PHE A 360 11.96 -5.52 19.98
N VAL A 361 13.27 -5.27 20.02
CA VAL A 361 13.83 -3.93 20.23
C VAL A 361 13.50 -3.02 19.05
N MET A 362 13.65 -3.48 17.81
CA MET A 362 13.30 -2.69 16.62
C MET A 362 11.82 -2.32 16.61
N THR A 363 10.94 -3.28 16.87
CA THR A 363 9.50 -3.02 16.94
C THR A 363 9.16 -2.01 18.05
N GLY A 364 9.75 -2.16 19.23
CA GLY A 364 9.57 -1.24 20.33
C GLY A 364 10.05 0.19 20.00
N LEU A 365 11.21 0.30 19.35
CA LEU A 365 11.75 1.61 18.95
C LEU A 365 10.91 2.25 17.83
N THR A 366 10.51 1.49 16.81
CA THR A 366 9.69 2.04 15.71
C THR A 366 8.33 2.52 16.20
N VAL A 367 7.66 1.75 17.05
CA VAL A 367 6.38 2.15 17.65
C VAL A 367 6.57 3.36 18.59
N GLY A 368 7.61 3.35 19.43
CA GLY A 368 7.91 4.45 20.34
C GLY A 368 8.26 5.75 19.62
N MET A 369 9.07 5.68 18.55
CA MET A 369 9.39 6.84 17.71
C MET A 369 8.15 7.34 16.95
N SER A 370 7.36 6.46 16.36
CA SER A 370 6.11 6.81 15.68
C SER A 370 5.17 7.57 16.62
N MET A 371 4.96 7.09 17.84
CA MET A 371 4.17 7.77 18.87
C MET A 371 4.76 9.12 19.27
N SER A 372 6.09 9.25 19.35
CA SER A 372 6.77 10.50 19.68
C SER A 372 6.63 11.56 18.59
N PHE A 373 6.63 11.17 17.31
CA PHE A 373 6.43 12.09 16.19
C PHE A 373 4.96 12.52 16.05
N ILE A 374 4.02 11.66 16.34
CA ILE A 374 2.58 11.96 16.25
C ILE A 374 2.14 12.92 17.37
N ARG A 375 2.71 12.80 18.56
CA ARG A 375 2.35 13.60 19.73
C ARG A 375 2.45 15.13 19.52
N PRO A 376 3.53 15.70 18.96
CA PRO A 376 3.62 17.13 18.72
C PRO A 376 2.69 17.61 17.60
N LEU A 377 2.35 16.77 16.62
CA LEU A 377 1.42 17.11 15.56
C LEU A 377 -0.02 17.21 16.10
N VAL A 378 -0.44 16.27 16.93
CA VAL A 378 -1.75 16.27 17.58
C VAL A 378 -1.86 17.45 18.58
N LEU A 379 -0.79 17.76 19.32
CA LEU A 379 -0.79 18.89 20.24
C LEU A 379 -0.87 20.23 19.51
N ARG A 380 -0.21 20.37 18.35
CA ARG A 380 -0.30 21.57 17.51
C ARG A 380 -1.67 21.72 16.85
N ALA A 381 -2.29 20.63 16.40
CA ALA A 381 -3.64 20.66 15.88
C ALA A 381 -4.67 21.04 16.95
N LEU A 382 -4.50 20.60 18.19
CA LEU A 382 -5.38 20.96 19.32
C LEU A 382 -5.19 22.43 19.74
N LEU A 383 -3.96 22.98 19.64
CA LEU A 383 -3.65 24.39 19.92
C LEU A 383 -4.16 25.37 18.85
N ILE A 384 -4.44 24.90 17.65
CA ILE A 384 -5.02 25.69 16.55
C ILE A 384 -6.56 25.67 16.63
N LEU A 385 -7.13 24.70 17.33
CA LEU A 385 -8.59 24.53 17.52
C LEU A 385 -9.14 25.16 18.82
N LEU A 386 -8.27 25.63 19.72
CA LEU A 386 -8.55 26.44 20.90
C LEU A 386 -8.23 27.91 20.64
#